data_f44ad3b2375267faffa440944f24a373
#
_entry.id   f44ad3b2375267faffa440944f24a373
#
_cell.length_a   1.000
_cell.length_b   1.000
_cell.length_c   1.000
_cell.angle_alpha   90.00
_cell.angle_beta   90.00
_cell.angle_gamma   90.00
#
_symmetry.space_group_name_H-M   'P 1'
#
loop_
_entity.id
_entity.type
_entity.pdbx_description
1 polymer ?
#
loop_
_entity_poly.entity_id
_entity_poly.type
_entity_poly.pdbx_seq_one_letter_code
_entity_poly.pdbx_strand_id
1 'polypeptide(L)'
;MSRGLGDVYKRQLLGLTDVTGPGMEIILKDNTNISSELLSTQILDMSKLVVHNTDLTAIVNMLRHANAEAISINGQRIIATSAITCEGSVIKINGEKITSPFTIKAIGPTDLFYGSLMMPGGYIYYMEEDGIIVEKKRMESVTIEKYNGVINPKYIKSKR
;
A
#
# COMPACT_ATOMS: atom_id res chain seq x y z
N MET A 1 -9.02 34.28 -0.28
CA MET A 1 -8.03 33.21 -0.19
C MET A 1 -7.31 33.04 -1.52
N SER A 2 -6.04 32.97 -1.51
CA SER A 2 -5.27 32.89 -2.73
C SER A 2 -5.47 31.57 -3.46
N ARG A 3 -5.46 31.59 -4.78
CA ARG A 3 -5.48 30.40 -5.63
C ARG A 3 -4.34 29.43 -5.28
N GLY A 4 -3.19 29.96 -4.81
CA GLY A 4 -2.03 29.15 -4.46
C GLY A 4 -2.27 28.13 -3.36
N LEU A 5 -3.09 28.46 -2.35
CA LEU A 5 -3.37 27.52 -1.25
C LEU A 5 -4.22 26.34 -1.73
N GLY A 6 -5.26 26.60 -2.53
CA GLY A 6 -6.08 25.55 -3.13
C GLY A 6 -5.28 24.65 -4.08
N ASP A 7 -4.37 25.23 -4.86
CA ASP A 7 -3.51 24.48 -5.77
C ASP A 7 -2.50 23.61 -5.01
N VAL A 8 -1.96 24.09 -3.88
CA VAL A 8 -1.06 23.30 -3.02
C VAL A 8 -1.79 22.05 -2.51
N TYR A 9 -2.98 22.19 -1.96
CA TYR A 9 -3.76 21.05 -1.47
C TYR A 9 -4.14 20.08 -2.58
N LYS A 10 -4.55 20.57 -3.74
CA LYS A 10 -4.87 19.75 -4.90
C LYS A 10 -3.65 18.93 -5.34
N ARG A 11 -2.49 19.56 -5.41
CA ARG A 11 -1.25 18.88 -5.80
C ARG A 11 -0.87 17.79 -4.79
N GLN A 12 -1.05 18.04 -3.49
CA GLN A 12 -0.82 17.05 -2.44
C GLN A 12 -1.75 15.84 -2.59
N LEU A 13 -3.04 16.09 -2.76
CA LEU A 13 -4.05 15.02 -2.92
C LEU A 13 -3.86 14.24 -4.23
N LEU A 14 -3.44 14.91 -5.29
CA LEU A 14 -3.17 14.26 -6.58
C LEU A 14 -1.84 13.49 -6.59
N GLY A 15 -1.04 13.59 -5.54
CA GLY A 15 0.24 12.90 -5.47
C GLY A 15 1.37 13.57 -6.20
N LEU A 16 1.26 14.87 -6.50
CA LEU A 16 2.23 15.63 -7.29
C LEU A 16 3.36 16.24 -6.44
N THR A 17 3.29 16.14 -5.13
CA THR A 17 4.29 16.68 -4.21
C THR A 17 4.65 15.65 -3.15
N ASP A 18 5.88 15.75 -2.63
CA ASP A 18 6.26 15.03 -1.43
C ASP A 18 5.43 15.56 -0.26
N VAL A 19 4.99 14.66 0.60
CA VAL A 19 4.16 14.99 1.76
C VAL A 19 4.70 14.33 3.01
N THR A 20 4.39 14.93 4.16
CA THR A 20 4.76 14.37 5.46
C THR A 20 3.61 14.58 6.44
N GLY A 21 3.49 13.67 7.38
CA GLY A 21 2.46 13.73 8.42
C GLY A 21 2.44 12.48 9.27
N PRO A 22 1.58 12.44 10.29
CA PRO A 22 1.43 11.26 11.12
C PRO A 22 0.81 10.11 10.33
N GLY A 23 1.16 8.89 10.69
CA GLY A 23 0.64 7.73 10.02
C GLY A 23 1.25 6.43 10.49
N MET A 24 1.41 5.50 9.56
CA MET A 24 1.97 4.19 9.87
C MET A 24 2.81 3.65 8.72
N GLU A 25 3.65 2.69 9.08
CA GLU A 25 4.40 1.86 8.15
C GLU A 25 4.04 0.40 8.40
N ILE A 26 3.73 -0.32 7.32
CA ILE A 26 3.47 -1.75 7.35
C ILE A 26 4.48 -2.41 6.42
N ILE A 27 5.19 -3.41 6.90
CA ILE A 27 6.10 -4.20 6.08
C ILE A 27 5.56 -5.62 5.99
N LEU A 28 5.32 -6.06 4.76
CA LEU A 28 4.87 -7.42 4.45
C LEU A 28 6.01 -8.17 3.79
N LYS A 29 6.35 -9.34 4.33
CA LYS A 29 7.40 -10.18 3.79
C LYS A 29 6.85 -11.55 3.42
N ASP A 30 7.22 -12.03 2.24
CA ASP A 30 7.00 -13.41 1.87
C ASP A 30 7.71 -14.33 2.86
N ASN A 31 7.06 -15.41 3.22
CA ASN A 31 7.68 -16.39 4.12
C ASN A 31 8.27 -17.54 3.31
N THR A 32 9.56 -17.41 3.00
CA THR A 32 10.30 -18.40 2.23
C THR A 32 11.10 -19.39 3.09
N ASN A 33 11.14 -19.18 4.42
CA ASN A 33 11.90 -19.98 5.37
C ASN A 33 11.06 -21.12 5.96
N ILE A 34 10.54 -22.00 5.10
CA ILE A 34 9.76 -23.14 5.54
C ILE A 34 10.64 -24.36 5.58
N SER A 35 10.54 -25.14 6.69
CA SER A 35 11.27 -26.40 6.79
C SER A 35 10.80 -27.37 5.73
N SER A 36 11.75 -28.16 5.18
CA SER A 36 11.45 -29.21 4.22
C SER A 36 10.42 -30.23 4.74
N GLU A 37 10.32 -30.40 6.05
CA GLU A 37 9.35 -31.27 6.70
C GLU A 37 7.91 -30.77 6.51
N LEU A 38 7.68 -29.45 6.65
CA LEU A 38 6.37 -28.86 6.44
C LEU A 38 5.97 -28.87 4.96
N LEU A 39 6.94 -28.74 4.07
CA LEU A 39 6.71 -28.88 2.63
C LEU A 39 6.32 -30.30 2.22
N SER A 40 6.88 -31.32 2.89
CA SER A 40 6.61 -32.74 2.58
C SER A 40 5.24 -33.19 3.05
N THR A 41 4.58 -32.50 3.98
CA THR A 41 3.27 -32.88 4.53
C THR A 41 2.09 -32.50 3.63
N GLN A 42 2.32 -31.72 2.56
CA GLN A 42 1.29 -31.21 1.63
C GLN A 42 0.15 -30.42 2.31
N ILE A 43 0.32 -30.04 3.58
CA ILE A 43 -0.68 -29.30 4.35
C ILE A 43 -0.58 -27.80 4.07
N LEU A 44 0.57 -27.32 3.58
CA LEU A 44 0.82 -25.91 3.32
C LEU A 44 0.56 -25.55 1.86
N ASP A 45 -0.36 -24.62 1.67
CA ASP A 45 -0.54 -23.96 0.39
C ASP A 45 0.56 -22.88 0.25
N MET A 46 1.55 -23.14 -0.60
CA MET A 46 2.67 -22.23 -0.84
C MET A 46 2.23 -20.86 -1.32
N SER A 47 1.09 -20.77 -2.01
CA SER A 47 0.56 -19.49 -2.48
C SER A 47 0.17 -18.55 -1.35
N LYS A 48 -0.15 -19.08 -0.18
CA LYS A 48 -0.49 -18.29 1.01
C LYS A 48 0.72 -17.67 1.70
N LEU A 49 1.91 -18.12 1.35
CA LEU A 49 3.17 -17.67 1.97
C LEU A 49 3.80 -16.50 1.23
N VAL A 50 3.20 -16.08 0.14
CA VAL A 50 3.65 -14.94 -0.65
C VAL A 50 2.56 -13.88 -0.71
N VAL A 51 2.99 -12.61 -0.73
CA VAL A 51 2.08 -11.48 -0.88
C VAL A 51 1.67 -11.36 -2.35
N HIS A 52 0.38 -11.22 -2.58
CA HIS A 52 -0.20 -11.05 -3.92
C HIS A 52 -0.60 -9.60 -4.17
N ASN A 53 -0.78 -9.25 -5.43
CA ASN A 53 -1.31 -7.94 -5.81
C ASN A 53 -2.67 -7.65 -5.18
N THR A 54 -3.50 -8.69 -5.03
CA THR A 54 -4.81 -8.57 -4.37
C THR A 54 -4.69 -8.18 -2.90
N ASP A 55 -3.67 -8.65 -2.20
CA ASP A 55 -3.40 -8.27 -0.81
C ASP A 55 -3.07 -6.79 -0.70
N LEU A 56 -2.19 -6.31 -1.57
CA LEU A 56 -1.80 -4.89 -1.58
C LEU A 56 -2.97 -4.00 -1.95
N THR A 57 -3.79 -4.41 -2.91
CA THR A 57 -4.99 -3.68 -3.32
C THR A 57 -5.99 -3.61 -2.16
N ALA A 58 -6.21 -4.71 -1.45
CA ALA A 58 -7.10 -4.75 -0.30
C ALA A 58 -6.64 -3.79 0.80
N ILE A 59 -5.34 -3.80 1.11
CA ILE A 59 -4.76 -2.93 2.15
C ILE A 59 -4.90 -1.46 1.75
N VAL A 60 -4.60 -1.12 0.50
CA VAL A 60 -4.76 0.25 -0.01
C VAL A 60 -6.22 0.71 0.13
N ASN A 61 -7.17 -0.14 -0.25
CA ASN A 61 -8.59 0.18 -0.13
C ASN A 61 -9.02 0.37 1.32
N MET A 62 -8.53 -0.44 2.23
CA MET A 62 -8.81 -0.32 3.66
C MET A 62 -8.22 0.98 4.24
N LEU A 63 -7.01 1.33 3.85
CA LEU A 63 -6.38 2.60 4.25
C LEU A 63 -7.17 3.80 3.72
N ARG A 64 -7.61 3.76 2.47
CA ARG A 64 -8.45 4.82 1.89
C ARG A 64 -9.78 4.94 2.62
N HIS A 65 -10.42 3.83 2.95
CA HIS A 65 -11.64 3.81 3.73
C HIS A 65 -11.43 4.40 5.14
N ALA A 66 -10.24 4.22 5.71
CA ALA A 66 -9.85 4.79 6.99
C ALA A 66 -9.29 6.22 6.87
N ASN A 67 -9.59 6.90 5.77
CA ASN A 67 -9.25 8.31 5.51
C ASN A 67 -7.75 8.58 5.32
N ALA A 68 -7.01 7.66 4.72
CA ALA A 68 -5.63 7.93 4.33
C ALA A 68 -5.57 9.07 3.31
N GLU A 69 -4.70 10.03 3.56
CA GLU A 69 -4.48 11.20 2.68
C GLU A 69 -3.38 10.96 1.67
N ALA A 70 -2.44 10.08 1.97
CA ALA A 70 -1.37 9.67 1.08
C ALA A 70 -0.95 8.25 1.40
N ILE A 71 -0.64 7.47 0.37
CA ILE A 71 -0.18 6.08 0.48
C ILE A 71 0.96 5.87 -0.51
N SER A 72 1.97 5.11 -0.09
CA SER A 72 3.00 4.60 -1.01
C SER A 72 3.33 3.15 -0.70
N ILE A 73 3.82 2.44 -1.71
CA ILE A 73 4.34 1.08 -1.58
C ILE A 73 5.72 1.07 -2.23
N ASN A 74 6.75 0.75 -1.45
CA ASN A 74 8.15 0.74 -1.89
C ASN A 74 8.53 2.02 -2.66
N GLY A 75 8.14 3.18 -2.14
CA GLY A 75 8.42 4.46 -2.76
C GLY A 75 7.49 4.85 -3.92
N GLN A 76 6.59 3.96 -4.33
CA GLN A 76 5.62 4.26 -5.38
C GLN A 76 4.37 4.90 -4.80
N ARG A 77 4.15 6.19 -5.10
CA ARG A 77 2.96 6.92 -4.66
C ARG A 77 1.71 6.34 -5.31
N ILE A 78 0.74 5.99 -4.49
CA ILE A 78 -0.55 5.49 -4.98
C ILE A 78 -1.46 6.68 -5.27
N ILE A 79 -1.76 6.86 -6.55
CA ILE A 79 -2.67 7.91 -7.04
C ILE A 79 -3.95 7.27 -7.62
N ALA A 80 -4.89 8.10 -8.04
CA ALA A 80 -6.18 7.60 -8.56
C ALA A 80 -6.03 6.65 -9.76
N THR A 81 -4.99 6.85 -10.57
CA THR A 81 -4.72 6.03 -11.77
C THR A 81 -3.67 4.95 -11.55
N SER A 82 -3.16 4.80 -10.33
CA SER A 82 -2.19 3.75 -10.02
C SER A 82 -2.79 2.36 -10.21
N ALA A 83 -2.04 1.48 -10.86
CA ALA A 83 -2.41 0.08 -11.00
C ALA A 83 -1.47 -0.80 -10.18
N ILE A 84 -2.04 -1.77 -9.48
CA ILE A 84 -1.31 -2.81 -8.76
C ILE A 84 -1.66 -4.13 -9.46
N THR A 85 -0.70 -4.69 -10.17
CA THR A 85 -0.93 -5.86 -11.02
C THR A 85 0.10 -6.95 -10.75
N CYS A 86 -0.23 -8.19 -11.13
CA CYS A 86 0.69 -9.31 -11.11
C CYS A 86 1.16 -9.61 -12.53
N GLU A 87 2.46 -9.83 -12.69
CA GLU A 87 3.05 -10.31 -13.93
C GLU A 87 3.98 -11.49 -13.59
N GLY A 88 3.46 -12.71 -13.74
CA GLY A 88 4.12 -13.89 -13.23
C GLY A 88 4.24 -13.84 -11.70
N SER A 89 5.45 -14.00 -11.19
CA SER A 89 5.72 -13.93 -9.74
C SER A 89 6.07 -12.54 -9.23
N VAL A 90 5.99 -11.52 -10.10
CA VAL A 90 6.37 -10.15 -9.77
C VAL A 90 5.13 -9.26 -9.73
N ILE A 91 5.08 -8.38 -8.74
CA ILE A 91 4.03 -7.36 -8.63
C ILE A 91 4.54 -6.09 -9.31
N LYS A 92 3.68 -5.46 -10.11
CA LYS A 92 3.95 -4.15 -10.68
C LYS A 92 3.07 -3.10 -10.04
N ILE A 93 3.68 -1.99 -9.66
CA ILE A 93 2.97 -0.80 -9.12
C ILE A 93 3.45 0.40 -9.91
N ASN A 94 2.53 1.13 -10.52
CA ASN A 94 2.86 2.25 -11.43
C ASN A 94 3.79 1.82 -12.57
N GLY A 95 3.69 0.57 -13.02
CA GLY A 95 4.55 0.02 -14.05
C GLY A 95 5.93 -0.45 -13.56
N GLU A 96 6.28 -0.21 -12.29
CA GLU A 96 7.56 -0.63 -11.71
C GLU A 96 7.42 -2.00 -11.05
N LYS A 97 8.43 -2.84 -11.27
CA LYS A 97 8.49 -4.18 -10.66
C LYS A 97 8.88 -4.07 -9.20
N ILE A 98 8.11 -4.69 -8.33
CA ILE A 98 8.31 -4.67 -6.89
C ILE A 98 8.25 -6.09 -6.36
N THR A 99 9.17 -6.40 -5.46
CA THR A 99 9.27 -7.72 -4.82
C THR A 99 9.28 -7.56 -3.30
N SER A 100 9.05 -8.67 -2.59
CA SER A 100 9.16 -8.72 -1.13
C SER A 100 10.55 -8.22 -0.65
N PRO A 101 10.64 -7.46 0.44
CA PRO A 101 9.55 -7.00 1.30
C PRO A 101 8.78 -5.81 0.71
N PHE A 102 7.50 -5.74 1.06
CA PHE A 102 6.63 -4.64 0.63
C PHE A 102 6.45 -3.66 1.79
N THR A 103 6.95 -2.45 1.61
CA THR A 103 6.84 -1.39 2.63
C THR A 103 5.71 -0.44 2.25
N ILE A 104 4.62 -0.51 2.99
CA ILE A 104 3.45 0.33 2.80
C ILE A 104 3.51 1.47 3.81
N LYS A 105 3.46 2.70 3.32
CA LYS A 105 3.40 3.90 4.15
C LYS A 105 2.07 4.61 3.91
N ALA A 106 1.46 5.08 5.00
CA ALA A 106 0.21 5.82 4.92
C ALA A 106 0.25 7.02 5.87
N ILE A 107 -0.22 8.15 5.39
CA ILE A 107 -0.41 9.37 6.19
C ILE A 107 -1.90 9.54 6.42
N GLY A 108 -2.30 9.77 7.68
CA GLY A 108 -3.69 9.99 8.04
C GLY A 108 -3.97 9.65 9.51
N PRO A 109 -5.25 9.40 9.84
CA PRO A 109 -5.66 9.13 11.22
C PRO A 109 -5.21 7.73 11.65
N THR A 110 -4.09 7.67 12.33
CA THR A 110 -3.39 6.43 12.68
C THR A 110 -4.26 5.47 13.49
N ASP A 111 -5.09 6.00 14.40
CA ASP A 111 -5.99 5.15 15.20
C ASP A 111 -7.04 4.44 14.33
N LEU A 112 -7.54 5.12 13.30
CA LEU A 112 -8.47 4.51 12.34
C LEU A 112 -7.76 3.44 11.50
N PHE A 113 -6.49 3.65 11.14
CA PHE A 113 -5.71 2.66 10.43
C PHE A 113 -5.58 1.37 11.25
N TYR A 114 -5.18 1.50 12.51
CA TYR A 114 -5.06 0.35 13.40
C TYR A 114 -6.40 -0.35 13.62
N GLY A 115 -7.46 0.42 13.86
CA GLY A 115 -8.79 -0.15 14.02
C GLY A 115 -9.30 -0.89 12.79
N SER A 116 -8.96 -0.40 11.60
CA SER A 116 -9.39 -1.00 10.34
C SER A 116 -8.56 -2.22 9.94
N LEU A 117 -7.24 -2.15 10.11
CA LEU A 117 -6.31 -3.15 9.58
C LEU A 117 -5.91 -4.22 10.59
N MET A 118 -5.77 -3.83 11.86
CA MET A 118 -5.14 -4.68 12.88
C MET A 118 -6.13 -5.33 13.83
N MET A 119 -7.42 -5.21 13.56
CA MET A 119 -8.44 -5.83 14.39
C MET A 119 -8.34 -7.37 14.31
N PRO A 120 -8.58 -8.09 15.40
CA PRO A 120 -8.65 -9.55 15.38
C PRO A 120 -9.70 -10.02 14.37
N GLY A 121 -9.33 -11.00 13.52
CA GLY A 121 -10.20 -11.47 12.44
C GLY A 121 -10.24 -10.57 11.21
N GLY A 122 -9.42 -9.51 11.15
CA GLY A 122 -9.29 -8.63 9.99
C GLY A 122 -8.33 -9.19 8.94
N TYR A 123 -8.14 -8.41 7.88
CA TYR A 123 -7.35 -8.86 6.71
C TYR A 123 -5.90 -9.19 7.08
N ILE A 124 -5.22 -8.28 7.80
CA ILE A 124 -3.83 -8.49 8.22
C ILE A 124 -3.72 -9.70 9.17
N TYR A 125 -4.69 -9.87 10.05
CA TYR A 125 -4.75 -11.03 10.94
C TYR A 125 -4.72 -12.34 10.13
N TYR A 126 -5.54 -12.46 9.09
CA TYR A 126 -5.55 -13.66 8.25
C TYR A 126 -4.27 -13.83 7.44
N MET A 127 -3.66 -12.76 7.00
CA MET A 127 -2.35 -12.83 6.34
C MET A 127 -1.29 -13.41 7.28
N GLU A 128 -1.26 -12.97 8.54
CA GLU A 128 -0.35 -13.51 9.55
C GLU A 128 -0.64 -14.99 9.85
N GLU A 129 -1.92 -15.35 9.96
CA GLU A 129 -2.35 -16.74 10.15
C GLU A 129 -1.93 -17.63 8.96
N ASP A 130 -1.96 -17.12 7.75
CA ASP A 130 -1.51 -17.82 6.55
C ASP A 130 0.02 -17.95 6.48
N GLY A 131 0.77 -17.21 7.28
CA GLY A 131 2.22 -17.31 7.39
C GLY A 131 3.01 -16.12 6.85
N ILE A 132 2.35 -15.09 6.32
CA ILE A 132 3.01 -13.85 5.90
C ILE A 132 3.61 -13.16 7.12
N ILE A 133 4.84 -12.67 6.97
CA ILE A 133 5.52 -11.93 8.03
C ILE A 133 5.10 -10.48 7.95
N VAL A 134 4.50 -9.97 9.02
CA VAL A 134 3.97 -8.60 9.08
C VAL A 134 4.67 -7.83 10.19
N GLU A 135 5.27 -6.70 9.83
CA GLU A 135 5.77 -5.71 10.78
C GLU A 135 4.93 -4.45 10.63
N LYS A 136 4.60 -3.81 11.76
CA LYS A 136 3.77 -2.61 11.78
C LYS A 136 4.35 -1.60 12.75
N LYS A 137 4.36 -0.35 12.34
CA LYS A 137 4.93 0.74 13.13
C LYS A 137 4.07 1.98 13.01
N ARG A 138 3.65 2.50 14.16
CA ARG A 138 3.03 3.82 14.28
C ARG A 138 4.12 4.87 14.17
N MET A 139 3.91 5.91 13.37
CA MET A 139 4.90 6.96 13.15
C MET A 139 4.28 8.34 13.35
N GLU A 140 4.98 9.20 14.08
CA GLU A 140 4.57 10.61 14.25
C GLU A 140 4.76 11.41 12.98
N SER A 141 5.75 11.03 12.17
CA SER A 141 6.03 11.65 10.89
C SER A 141 6.45 10.60 9.87
N VAL A 142 5.64 10.46 8.85
CA VAL A 142 5.91 9.63 7.67
C VAL A 142 6.13 10.56 6.50
N THR A 143 7.18 10.33 5.72
CA THR A 143 7.39 11.03 4.46
C THR A 143 7.01 10.13 3.30
N ILE A 144 6.15 10.63 2.43
CA ILE A 144 5.71 9.91 1.23
C ILE A 144 6.07 10.77 0.02
N GLU A 145 6.84 10.20 -0.88
CA GLU A 145 7.34 10.89 -2.06
C GLU A 145 6.24 11.10 -3.10
N LYS A 146 6.45 12.06 -3.96
CA LYS A 146 5.56 12.35 -5.08
C LYS A 146 5.54 11.21 -6.10
N TYR A 147 4.48 11.16 -6.90
CA TYR A 147 4.37 10.26 -8.03
C TYR A 147 5.47 10.57 -9.07
N ASN A 148 6.18 9.55 -9.52
CA ASN A 148 7.31 9.70 -10.45
C ASN A 148 6.89 9.77 -11.91
N GLY A 149 5.67 9.32 -12.23
CA GLY A 149 5.20 9.26 -13.60
C GLY A 149 4.63 10.58 -14.09
N VAL A 150 4.09 10.56 -15.29
CA VAL A 150 3.44 11.71 -15.92
C VAL A 150 1.93 11.48 -15.92
N ILE A 151 1.20 12.47 -15.39
CA ILE A 151 -0.27 12.49 -15.46
C ILE A 151 -0.65 13.30 -16.68
N ASN A 152 -1.08 12.63 -17.74
CA ASN A 152 -1.41 13.27 -19.01
C ASN A 152 -2.73 12.68 -19.55
N PRO A 153 -3.89 13.13 -19.04
CA PRO A 153 -5.19 12.65 -19.52
C PRO A 153 -5.43 13.11 -20.95
N LYS A 154 -5.85 12.15 -21.79
CA LYS A 154 -6.10 12.42 -23.22
C LYS A 154 -7.58 12.50 -23.58
N TYR A 155 -8.43 11.89 -22.77
CA TYR A 155 -9.83 11.70 -23.11
C TYR A 155 -10.79 12.49 -22.24
N ILE A 156 -10.45 12.73 -20.98
CA ILE A 156 -11.34 13.48 -20.08
C ILE A 156 -11.30 14.97 -20.40
N LYS A 157 -12.48 15.59 -20.37
CA LYS A 157 -12.65 17.02 -20.57
C LYS A 157 -13.61 17.55 -19.49
N SER A 158 -13.35 18.78 -19.03
CA SER A 158 -14.28 19.42 -18.11
C SER A 158 -15.64 19.61 -18.77
N LYS A 159 -16.69 19.23 -18.06
CA LYS A 159 -18.08 19.51 -18.48
C LYS A 159 -18.43 20.93 -18.06
N ARG A 160 -18.81 21.75 -19.01
CA ARG A 160 -19.26 23.13 -18.76
C ARG A 160 -20.77 23.19 -18.76
#